data_6010cab7d4513eae754cf05f73e5b9c8
#
_entry.id   6010cab7d4513eae754cf05f73e5b9c8
#
_cell.length_a   1.000
_cell.length_b   1.000
_cell.length_c   1.000
_cell.angle_alpha   90.00
_cell.angle_beta   90.00
_cell.angle_gamma   90.00
#
_symmetry.space_group_name_H-M   'P 1'
#
loop_
_entity.id
_entity.type
_entity.pdbx_description
1 polymer ?
#
loop_
_entity_poly.entity_id
_entity_poly.type
_entity_poly.pdbx_seq_one_letter_code
_entity_poly.pdbx_strand_id
1 'polypeptide(L)' 'MSPSGKALAQAIAAEIDPEIPGPIVELGPGTGPVTEALIERGIAPERLVLVEYDPDFCKLLRRRF' A
#
# COMPACT_ATOMS: atom_id res chain seq x y z
N MET A 1 17.51 -4.99 -11.79
CA MET A 1 16.43 -4.24 -11.20
C MET A 1 15.12 -4.96 -11.42
N SER A 2 14.18 -4.71 -10.60
CA SER A 2 12.86 -5.26 -10.84
C SER A 2 12.08 -4.28 -11.74
N PRO A 3 11.93 -4.57 -13.02
CA PRO A 3 11.14 -3.72 -13.88
C PRO A 3 9.67 -3.71 -13.47
N SER A 4 9.31 -4.68 -12.64
CA SER A 4 7.95 -4.86 -12.20
C SER A 4 7.57 -4.01 -10.98
N GLY A 5 8.50 -3.21 -10.42
CA GLY A 5 8.23 -2.48 -9.18
C GLY A 5 6.89 -1.77 -9.17
N LYS A 6 6.73 -0.76 -10.03
CA LYS A 6 5.48 -0.02 -10.12
C LYS A 6 4.36 -0.85 -10.75
N ALA A 7 4.67 -1.56 -11.82
CA ALA A 7 3.67 -2.38 -12.52
C ALA A 7 3.16 -3.52 -11.63
N LEU A 8 4.05 -4.16 -10.88
CA LEU A 8 3.66 -5.21 -9.95
C LEU A 8 2.79 -4.64 -8.82
N ALA A 9 3.18 -3.48 -8.27
CA ALA A 9 2.40 -2.82 -7.23
C ALA A 9 0.98 -2.50 -7.72
N GLN A 10 0.86 -1.99 -8.95
CA GLN A 10 -0.43 -1.70 -9.56
C GLN A 10 -1.25 -2.97 -9.79
N ALA A 11 -0.60 -4.06 -10.22
CA ALA A 11 -1.27 -5.35 -10.42
C ALA A 11 -1.80 -5.92 -9.08
N ILE A 12 -1.01 -5.82 -8.03
CA ILE A 12 -1.42 -6.25 -6.69
C ILE A 12 -2.60 -5.40 -6.22
N ALA A 13 -2.49 -4.09 -6.35
CA ALA A 13 -3.56 -3.17 -5.93
C ALA A 13 -4.85 -3.41 -6.72
N ALA A 14 -4.75 -3.83 -7.98
CA ALA A 14 -5.90 -4.12 -8.82
C ALA A 14 -6.74 -5.30 -8.33
N GLU A 15 -6.17 -6.18 -7.52
CA GLU A 15 -6.89 -7.31 -6.94
C GLU A 15 -7.87 -6.87 -5.84
N ILE A 16 -7.70 -5.67 -5.31
CA ILE A 16 -8.56 -5.15 -4.25
C ILE A 16 -9.82 -4.56 -4.86
N ASP A 17 -10.99 -5.02 -4.39
CA ASP A 17 -12.27 -4.46 -4.77
C ASP A 17 -12.61 -3.30 -3.82
N PRO A 18 -12.60 -2.04 -4.28
CA PRO A 18 -12.88 -0.91 -3.39
C PRO A 18 -14.31 -0.87 -2.88
N GLU A 19 -15.22 -1.61 -3.51
CA GLU A 19 -16.63 -1.67 -3.08
C GLU A 19 -16.84 -2.57 -1.87
N ILE A 20 -15.91 -3.46 -1.56
CA ILE A 20 -16.01 -4.29 -0.36
C ILE A 20 -15.70 -3.42 0.85
N PRO A 21 -16.64 -3.26 1.80
CA PRO A 21 -16.43 -2.39 2.95
C PRO A 21 -15.42 -2.97 3.95
N GLY A 22 -14.87 -2.10 4.78
CA GLY A 22 -13.97 -2.50 5.85
C GLY A 22 -12.54 -2.06 5.60
N PRO A 23 -11.65 -2.37 6.54
CA PRO A 23 -10.23 -2.00 6.43
C PRO A 23 -9.53 -2.88 5.42
N ILE A 24 -8.50 -2.31 4.82
CA ILE A 24 -7.56 -3.03 3.94
C ILE A 24 -6.24 -3.09 4.70
N VAL A 25 -5.79 -4.31 5.00
CA VAL A 25 -4.57 -4.52 5.77
C VAL A 25 -3.45 -4.90 4.82
N GLU A 26 -2.37 -4.13 4.85
CA GLU A 26 -1.17 -4.43 4.09
C GLU A 26 -0.07 -4.88 5.04
N LEU A 27 0.48 -6.07 4.80
CA LEU A 27 1.56 -6.62 5.61
C LEU A 27 2.91 -6.36 4.94
N GLY A 28 3.83 -5.74 5.68
CA GLY A 28 5.17 -5.46 5.19
C GLY A 28 5.22 -4.50 4.01
N PRO A 29 4.58 -3.32 4.10
CA PRO A 29 4.53 -2.39 2.96
C PRO A 29 5.90 -1.85 2.54
N GLY A 30 6.91 -1.95 3.39
CA GLY A 30 8.26 -1.48 3.07
C GLY A 30 8.27 0.02 2.80
N THR A 31 8.70 0.42 1.58
CA THR A 31 8.72 1.82 1.19
C THR A 31 7.37 2.33 0.69
N GLY A 32 6.39 1.46 0.50
CA GLY A 32 5.01 1.81 0.24
C GLY A 32 4.55 1.83 -1.21
N PRO A 33 5.16 1.07 -2.15
CA PRO A 33 4.70 1.12 -3.54
C PRO A 33 3.29 0.59 -3.75
N VAL A 34 2.90 -0.47 -3.04
CA VAL A 34 1.54 -1.01 -3.12
C VAL A 34 0.56 -0.06 -2.44
N THR A 35 0.96 0.51 -1.29
CA THR A 35 0.17 1.53 -0.59
C THR A 35 -0.14 2.70 -1.51
N GLU A 36 0.87 3.21 -2.21
CA GLU A 36 0.71 4.30 -3.16
C GLU A 36 -0.25 3.91 -4.29
N ALA A 37 -0.10 2.71 -4.83
CA ALA A 37 -0.97 2.22 -5.91
C ALA A 37 -2.43 2.09 -5.45
N LEU A 38 -2.67 1.66 -4.21
CA LEU A 38 -4.01 1.59 -3.63
C LEU A 38 -4.64 2.99 -3.55
N ILE A 39 -3.88 3.97 -3.07
CA ILE A 39 -4.35 5.35 -2.98
C ILE A 39 -4.65 5.92 -4.37
N GLU A 40 -3.77 5.66 -5.34
CA GLU A 40 -3.96 6.11 -6.72
C GLU A 40 -5.22 5.51 -7.36
N ARG A 41 -5.61 4.31 -6.93
CA ARG A 41 -6.86 3.69 -7.38
C ARG A 41 -8.11 4.29 -6.74
N GLY A 42 -7.95 5.20 -5.79
CA GLY A 42 -9.06 5.83 -5.11
C GLY A 42 -9.44 5.20 -3.78
N ILE A 43 -8.62 4.31 -3.25
CA ILE A 43 -8.84 3.79 -1.90
C ILE A 43 -8.56 4.92 -0.90
N ALA A 44 -9.54 5.20 -0.04
CA ALA A 44 -9.38 6.21 0.99
C ALA A 44 -8.27 5.80 1.97
N PRO A 45 -7.28 6.68 2.24
CA PRO A 45 -6.18 6.33 3.16
C PRO A 45 -6.65 5.86 4.54
N GLU A 46 -7.80 6.35 5.00
CA GLU A 46 -8.37 5.98 6.30
C GLU A 46 -8.74 4.50 6.38
N ARG A 47 -8.93 3.84 5.23
CA ARG A 47 -9.23 2.42 5.17
C ARG A 47 -7.99 1.55 5.27
N LEU A 48 -6.80 2.13 5.09
CA LEU A 48 -5.54 1.38 5.03
C LEU A 48 -4.97 1.18 6.41
N VAL A 49 -4.61 -0.06 6.72
CA VAL A 49 -3.87 -0.42 7.94
C VAL A 49 -2.57 -1.06 7.50
N LEU A 50 -1.46 -0.39 7.80
CA LEU A 50 -0.14 -0.85 7.42
C LEU A 50 0.54 -1.50 8.61
N VAL A 51 0.98 -2.75 8.44
CA VAL A 51 1.70 -3.49 9.47
C VAL A 51 3.13 -3.68 8.99
N GLU A 52 4.04 -2.93 9.59
CA GLU A 52 5.45 -2.92 9.23
C GLU A 52 6.31 -3.10 10.46
N TYR A 53 7.24 -4.05 10.41
CA TYR A 53 8.11 -4.36 11.55
C TYR A 53 9.42 -3.57 11.54
N ASP A 54 9.85 -3.08 10.37
CA ASP A 54 11.09 -2.30 10.27
C ASP A 54 10.81 -0.86 10.72
N PRO A 55 11.47 -0.38 11.80
CA PRO A 55 11.19 0.97 12.30
C PRO A 55 11.56 2.08 11.32
N ASP A 56 12.56 1.86 10.46
CA ASP A 56 12.93 2.85 9.45
C ASP A 56 11.85 2.96 8.39
N PHE A 57 11.27 1.85 7.96
CA PHE A 57 10.15 1.86 7.03
C PHE A 57 8.90 2.45 7.67
N CYS A 58 8.67 2.20 8.95
CA CYS A 58 7.55 2.83 9.67
C CYS A 58 7.67 4.36 9.64
N LYS A 59 8.86 4.88 9.89
CA LYS A 59 9.10 6.33 9.85
C LYS A 59 8.89 6.88 8.45
N LEU A 60 9.38 6.18 7.45
CA LEU A 60 9.22 6.56 6.05
C LEU A 60 7.75 6.61 5.67
N LEU A 61 6.99 5.57 6.01
CA LEU A 61 5.56 5.48 5.69
C LEU A 61 4.76 6.60 6.36
N ARG A 62 5.09 6.94 7.61
CA ARG A 62 4.43 8.04 8.31
C ARG A 62 4.66 9.39 7.62
N ARG A 63 5.80 9.57 6.97
CA ARG A 63 6.09 10.79 6.23
C ARG A 63 5.43 10.82 4.86
N ARG A 64 5.24 9.64 4.24
CA ARG A 64 4.64 9.55 2.90
C ARG A 64 3.11 9.56 2.96
N PHE A 65 2.55 8.98 3.98
CA PHE A 65 1.11 8.77 4.10
C PHE A 65 0.64 9.19 5.51
#